data_2895082ed0eb5b538fbc194c3b64d969
#
_entry.id   2895082ed0eb5b538fbc194c3b64d969
#
_cell.length_a   1.000
_cell.length_b   1.000
_cell.length_c   1.000
_cell.angle_alpha   90.00
_cell.angle_beta   90.00
_cell.angle_gamma   90.00
#
_symmetry.space_group_name_H-M   'P 1'
#
loop_
_entity.id
_entity.type
_entity.pdbx_description
1 polymer ?
#
loop_
_entity_poly.entity_id
_entity_poly.type
_entity_poly.pdbx_seq_one_letter_code
_entity_poly.pdbx_strand_id
1 'polypeptide(L)'
;MRRFLTFIFTMVGMMVVFVAFMVYSYERSYNEWKSSRSGSKVTYPVENYASSSDRKNKDDLESLMKMFKQRLFPITLLEPVDKEAYAKAKSLSVKSPLSEQQIKIYLTKYDSYTEDTSQSAVNKLNIDWKERAVLRAKSYQKFHYSKEYLVWQLVNDDLFTQKEADYAAEQVHFDWRENAVKEAESYANGSKISKEKILEILVENRKFTQEEAEYAIEHAKIDWDD
;
A
#
# COMPACT_ATOMS: atom_id res chain seq x y z
N MET A 1 -15.05 6.21 47.04
CA MET A 1 -14.70 6.37 45.63
C MET A 1 -13.65 5.38 45.13
N ARG A 2 -12.45 5.23 45.74
CA ARG A 2 -11.40 4.28 45.28
C ARG A 2 -11.86 2.80 45.16
N ARG A 3 -12.62 2.27 46.13
CA ARG A 3 -13.11 0.88 46.10
C ARG A 3 -14.15 0.61 45.00
N PHE A 4 -14.92 1.60 44.61
CA PHE A 4 -15.90 1.48 43.53
C PHE A 4 -15.22 1.47 42.12
N LEU A 5 -14.18 2.28 41.94
CA LEU A 5 -13.37 2.23 40.72
C LEU A 5 -12.65 0.89 40.55
N THR A 6 -12.07 0.34 41.62
CA THR A 6 -11.40 -0.97 41.59
C THR A 6 -12.35 -2.09 41.22
N PHE A 7 -13.59 -2.04 41.71
CA PHE A 7 -14.64 -3.03 41.39
C PHE A 7 -15.07 -2.94 39.91
N ILE A 8 -15.20 -1.73 39.35
CA ILE A 8 -15.50 -1.55 37.93
C ILE A 8 -14.34 -2.09 37.06
N PHE A 9 -13.08 -1.80 37.41
CA PHE A 9 -11.91 -2.29 36.67
C PHE A 9 -11.82 -3.83 36.71
N THR A 10 -12.13 -4.47 37.84
CA THR A 10 -12.12 -5.94 37.91
C THR A 10 -13.27 -6.57 37.13
N MET A 11 -14.46 -5.97 37.14
CA MET A 11 -15.60 -6.46 36.36
C MET A 11 -15.36 -6.31 34.84
N VAL A 12 -14.82 -5.18 34.40
CA VAL A 12 -14.46 -4.96 33.00
C VAL A 12 -13.34 -5.95 32.58
N GLY A 13 -12.34 -6.15 33.42
CA GLY A 13 -11.28 -7.13 33.17
C GLY A 13 -11.80 -8.58 33.05
N MET A 14 -12.71 -9.01 33.93
CA MET A 14 -13.36 -10.33 33.82
C MET A 14 -14.22 -10.46 32.56
N MET A 15 -14.94 -9.41 32.17
CA MET A 15 -15.77 -9.42 30.96
C MET A 15 -14.92 -9.56 29.70
N VAL A 16 -13.76 -8.89 29.66
CA VAL A 16 -12.78 -9.00 28.54
C VAL A 16 -12.22 -10.42 28.44
N VAL A 17 -11.83 -11.02 29.57
CA VAL A 17 -11.33 -12.40 29.60
C VAL A 17 -12.42 -13.40 29.19
N PHE A 18 -13.66 -13.18 29.62
CA PHE A 18 -14.79 -14.04 29.25
C PHE A 18 -15.12 -13.97 27.77
N VAL A 19 -15.13 -12.76 27.17
CA VAL A 19 -15.33 -12.59 25.73
C VAL A 19 -14.20 -13.22 24.93
N ALA A 20 -12.93 -13.03 25.35
CA ALA A 20 -11.78 -13.66 24.71
C ALA A 20 -11.86 -15.20 24.76
N PHE A 21 -12.32 -15.77 25.89
CA PHE A 21 -12.54 -17.21 26.05
C PHE A 21 -13.67 -17.72 25.13
N MET A 22 -14.76 -16.97 25.00
CA MET A 22 -15.87 -17.31 24.11
C MET A 22 -15.44 -17.31 22.64
N VAL A 23 -14.68 -16.32 22.23
CA VAL A 23 -14.12 -16.23 20.86
C VAL A 23 -13.16 -17.39 20.59
N TYR A 24 -12.24 -17.67 21.52
CA TYR A 24 -11.32 -18.81 21.40
C TYR A 24 -12.05 -20.16 21.32
N SER A 25 -13.06 -20.36 22.15
CA SER A 25 -13.86 -21.60 22.14
C SER A 25 -14.64 -21.77 20.84
N TYR A 26 -15.16 -20.67 20.27
CA TYR A 26 -15.85 -20.68 18.99
C TYR A 26 -14.91 -21.00 17.82
N GLU A 27 -13.74 -20.37 17.77
CA GLU A 27 -12.73 -20.66 16.73
C GLU A 27 -12.23 -22.11 16.80
N ARG A 28 -12.04 -22.62 17.99
CA ARG A 28 -11.66 -24.02 18.20
C ARG A 28 -12.73 -24.96 17.66
N SER A 29 -13.99 -24.76 18.04
CA SER A 29 -15.11 -25.55 17.55
C SER A 29 -15.29 -25.44 16.03
N TYR A 30 -15.11 -24.27 15.46
CA TYR A 30 -15.20 -24.03 14.01
C TYR A 30 -14.06 -24.77 13.26
N ASN A 31 -12.84 -24.73 13.78
CA ASN A 31 -11.72 -25.41 13.16
C ASN A 31 -11.82 -26.94 13.30
N GLU A 32 -12.30 -27.46 14.42
CA GLU A 32 -12.61 -28.89 14.61
C GLU A 32 -13.72 -29.36 13.67
N TRP A 33 -14.79 -28.57 13.48
CA TRP A 33 -15.83 -28.83 12.51
C TRP A 33 -15.33 -28.80 11.06
N LYS A 34 -14.47 -27.85 10.71
CA LYS A 34 -13.85 -27.72 9.39
C LYS A 34 -12.91 -28.88 9.08
N SER A 35 -12.12 -29.33 10.05
CA SER A 35 -11.20 -30.46 9.90
C SER A 35 -11.94 -31.80 9.77
N SER A 36 -13.06 -32.00 10.46
CA SER A 36 -13.88 -33.21 10.36
C SER A 36 -14.57 -33.37 9.00
N ARG A 37 -14.81 -32.27 8.29
CA ARG A 37 -15.37 -32.27 6.93
C ARG A 37 -14.38 -32.49 5.80
N SER A 38 -13.10 -32.26 6.04
CA SER A 38 -12.05 -32.42 5.04
C SER A 38 -11.74 -33.88 4.68
N GLY A 39 -12.26 -34.83 5.45
CA GLY A 39 -11.95 -36.27 5.31
C GLY A 39 -13.00 -37.15 4.64
N SER A 40 -14.19 -36.65 4.30
CA SER A 40 -15.21 -37.47 3.69
C SER A 40 -15.70 -36.92 2.33
N LYS A 41 -15.25 -37.55 1.24
CA LYS A 41 -15.93 -37.45 -0.06
C LYS A 41 -17.29 -38.14 0.03
N VAL A 42 -18.30 -37.42 0.50
CA VAL A 42 -19.68 -37.85 0.31
C VAL A 42 -20.41 -36.65 -0.31
N THR A 43 -20.67 -36.78 -1.60
CA THR A 43 -21.56 -35.91 -2.39
C THR A 43 -22.98 -36.15 -1.94
N TYR A 44 -23.55 -35.22 -1.17
CA TYR A 44 -25.00 -35.08 -1.04
C TYR A 44 -25.43 -33.79 -1.73
N PRO A 45 -26.55 -33.79 -2.46
CA PRO A 45 -27.11 -32.56 -3.01
C PRO A 45 -27.67 -31.74 -1.86
N VAL A 46 -26.98 -30.66 -1.48
CA VAL A 46 -27.46 -29.68 -0.54
C VAL A 46 -28.15 -28.57 -1.34
N GLU A 47 -29.32 -28.91 -1.86
CA GLU A 47 -30.33 -27.89 -2.12
C GLU A 47 -31.28 -27.81 -0.93
N ASN A 48 -31.40 -26.59 -0.37
CA ASN A 48 -32.49 -26.08 0.44
C ASN A 48 -32.73 -26.66 1.84
N TYR A 49 -31.92 -26.22 2.84
CA TYR A 49 -32.46 -26.01 4.22
C TYR A 49 -31.53 -25.07 5.02
N ALA A 50 -31.29 -23.84 4.54
CA ALA A 50 -30.92 -22.75 5.42
C ALA A 50 -32.08 -21.75 5.39
N SER A 51 -32.87 -21.70 6.51
CA SER A 51 -33.97 -20.78 6.62
C SER A 51 -33.48 -19.35 6.45
N SER A 52 -34.29 -18.47 5.88
CA SER A 52 -33.96 -17.05 5.70
C SER A 52 -33.62 -16.34 7.01
N SER A 53 -34.09 -16.90 8.17
CA SER A 53 -33.76 -16.43 9.52
C SER A 53 -32.32 -16.70 9.94
N ASP A 54 -31.71 -17.82 9.48
CA ASP A 54 -30.34 -18.18 9.88
C ASP A 54 -29.30 -17.36 9.12
N ARG A 55 -29.58 -16.96 7.88
CA ARG A 55 -28.72 -16.03 7.10
C ARG A 55 -28.78 -14.62 7.70
N LYS A 56 -29.95 -14.13 8.03
CA LYS A 56 -30.13 -12.81 8.63
C LYS A 56 -29.44 -12.69 10.00
N ASN A 57 -29.55 -13.74 10.83
CA ASN A 57 -28.83 -13.80 12.11
C ASN A 57 -27.30 -13.83 11.95
N LYS A 58 -26.78 -14.46 10.90
CA LYS A 58 -25.33 -14.49 10.62
C LYS A 58 -24.82 -13.12 10.18
N ASP A 59 -25.53 -12.47 9.26
CA ASP A 59 -25.14 -11.15 8.74
C ASP A 59 -25.26 -10.07 9.84
N ASP A 60 -26.29 -10.16 10.69
CA ASP A 60 -26.46 -9.29 11.86
C ASP A 60 -25.35 -9.52 12.90
N LEU A 61 -24.94 -10.77 13.12
CA LEU A 61 -23.85 -11.11 14.05
C LEU A 61 -22.49 -10.62 13.51
N GLU A 62 -22.22 -10.78 12.22
CA GLU A 62 -21.00 -10.27 11.58
C GLU A 62 -20.95 -8.73 11.61
N SER A 63 -22.08 -8.07 11.37
CA SER A 63 -22.17 -6.61 11.45
C SER A 63 -22.02 -6.10 12.89
N LEU A 64 -22.60 -6.78 13.87
CA LEU A 64 -22.41 -6.51 15.30
C LEU A 64 -20.95 -6.73 15.71
N MET A 65 -20.34 -7.82 15.30
CA MET A 65 -18.91 -8.10 15.57
C MET A 65 -17.99 -7.05 14.94
N LYS A 66 -18.32 -6.59 13.74
CA LYS A 66 -17.59 -5.50 13.07
C LYS A 66 -17.73 -4.17 13.82
N MET A 67 -18.93 -3.84 14.31
CA MET A 67 -19.17 -2.66 15.13
C MET A 67 -18.50 -2.75 16.51
N PHE A 68 -18.51 -3.93 17.14
CA PHE A 68 -17.81 -4.17 18.40
C PHE A 68 -16.30 -4.08 18.26
N LYS A 69 -15.72 -4.65 17.18
CA LYS A 69 -14.29 -4.48 16.85
C LYS A 69 -13.93 -3.00 16.67
N GLN A 70 -14.79 -2.22 16.03
CA GLN A 70 -14.51 -0.82 15.71
C GLN A 70 -14.70 0.15 16.89
N ARG A 71 -15.58 -0.15 17.85
CA ARG A 71 -15.99 0.80 18.88
C ARG A 71 -15.45 0.52 20.30
N LEU A 72 -15.14 -0.72 20.63
CA LEU A 72 -14.69 -1.11 21.96
C LEU A 72 -13.20 -1.43 22.06
N PHE A 73 -12.52 -1.66 20.93
CA PHE A 73 -11.11 -1.98 20.92
C PHE A 73 -10.36 -1.12 19.88
N PRO A 74 -10.05 0.15 20.20
CA PRO A 74 -9.00 0.86 19.49
C PRO A 74 -7.60 0.30 19.87
N ILE A 75 -7.53 -0.64 20.81
CA ILE A 75 -6.35 -1.45 21.01
C ILE A 75 -6.43 -2.54 19.95
N THR A 76 -5.66 -2.42 18.90
CA THR A 76 -5.18 -3.52 18.09
C THR A 76 -4.69 -4.62 19.03
N LEU A 77 -5.60 -5.48 19.50
CA LEU A 77 -5.21 -6.82 19.88
C LEU A 77 -4.57 -7.36 18.62
N LEU A 78 -3.24 -7.39 18.63
CA LEU A 78 -2.39 -7.94 17.60
C LEU A 78 -3.01 -9.26 17.17
N GLU A 79 -3.79 -9.21 16.08
CA GLU A 79 -4.06 -10.42 15.31
C GLU A 79 -2.70 -11.07 15.17
N PRO A 80 -2.53 -12.34 15.52
CA PRO A 80 -1.24 -12.98 15.36
C PRO A 80 -0.85 -12.80 13.91
N VAL A 81 0.09 -11.86 13.68
CA VAL A 81 0.55 -11.57 12.32
C VAL A 81 0.97 -12.90 11.75
N ASP A 82 0.36 -13.27 10.65
CA ASP A 82 0.77 -14.45 9.91
C ASP A 82 2.28 -14.34 9.67
N LYS A 83 3.05 -15.25 10.30
CA LYS A 83 4.51 -15.21 10.27
C LYS A 83 5.05 -15.34 8.87
N GLU A 84 4.34 -16.08 8.04
CA GLU A 84 4.72 -16.30 6.65
C GLU A 84 4.44 -15.04 5.83
N ALA A 85 3.26 -14.44 5.95
CA ALA A 85 2.92 -13.17 5.29
C ALA A 85 3.90 -12.06 5.68
N TYR A 86 4.25 -11.96 6.96
CA TYR A 86 5.25 -10.99 7.42
C TYR A 86 6.64 -11.27 6.84
N ALA A 87 7.08 -12.53 6.79
CA ALA A 87 8.37 -12.90 6.20
C ALA A 87 8.42 -12.54 4.70
N LYS A 88 7.33 -12.76 3.98
CA LYS A 88 7.16 -12.36 2.58
C LYS A 88 7.21 -10.84 2.42
N ALA A 89 6.41 -10.10 3.17
CA ALA A 89 6.40 -8.64 3.17
C ALA A 89 7.81 -8.07 3.43
N LYS A 90 8.51 -8.61 4.44
CA LYS A 90 9.89 -8.22 4.77
C LYS A 90 10.85 -8.52 3.62
N SER A 91 10.76 -9.68 3.00
CA SER A 91 11.59 -10.04 1.85
C SER A 91 11.38 -9.07 0.67
N LEU A 92 10.13 -8.72 0.35
CA LEU A 92 9.80 -7.74 -0.68
C LEU A 92 10.38 -6.36 -0.36
N SER A 93 10.22 -5.90 0.88
CA SER A 93 10.69 -4.59 1.31
C SER A 93 12.22 -4.44 1.27
N VAL A 94 12.97 -5.52 1.42
CA VAL A 94 14.45 -5.49 1.36
C VAL A 94 14.95 -5.46 -0.08
N LYS A 95 14.29 -6.15 -1.00
CA LYS A 95 14.73 -6.27 -2.40
C LYS A 95 14.58 -4.99 -3.21
N SER A 96 13.59 -4.19 -2.92
CA SER A 96 13.28 -2.97 -3.66
C SER A 96 12.55 -1.96 -2.77
N PRO A 97 12.70 -0.64 -2.99
CA PRO A 97 11.97 0.39 -2.27
C PRO A 97 10.51 0.48 -2.74
N LEU A 98 9.76 -0.62 -2.56
CA LEU A 98 8.34 -0.68 -2.88
C LEU A 98 7.51 0.17 -1.93
N SER A 99 6.38 0.71 -2.42
CA SER A 99 5.38 1.37 -1.59
C SER A 99 4.62 0.38 -0.71
N GLU A 100 3.91 0.89 0.29
CA GLU A 100 2.98 0.10 1.10
C GLU A 100 1.99 -0.66 0.23
N GLN A 101 1.38 0.04 -0.71
CA GLN A 101 0.36 -0.53 -1.59
C GLN A 101 0.93 -1.59 -2.54
N GLN A 102 2.14 -1.40 -3.07
CA GLN A 102 2.78 -2.44 -3.89
C GLN A 102 3.01 -3.72 -3.10
N ILE A 103 3.54 -3.63 -1.87
CA ILE A 103 3.74 -4.82 -1.02
C ILE A 103 2.40 -5.51 -0.75
N LYS A 104 1.34 -4.76 -0.43
CA LYS A 104 -0.01 -5.32 -0.23
C LYS A 104 -0.52 -6.04 -1.48
N ILE A 105 -0.36 -5.44 -2.65
CA ILE A 105 -0.74 -6.07 -3.93
C ILE A 105 0.03 -7.37 -4.16
N TYR A 106 1.32 -7.41 -3.87
CA TYR A 106 2.08 -8.65 -3.98
C TYR A 106 1.53 -9.75 -3.08
N LEU A 107 1.27 -9.44 -1.82
CA LEU A 107 0.73 -10.40 -0.85
C LEU A 107 -0.66 -10.90 -1.25
N THR A 108 -1.56 -10.00 -1.69
CA THR A 108 -2.94 -10.37 -2.02
C THR A 108 -3.05 -11.09 -3.36
N LYS A 109 -2.45 -10.55 -4.41
CA LYS A 109 -2.64 -11.08 -5.78
C LYS A 109 -1.75 -12.27 -6.11
N TYR A 110 -0.51 -12.29 -5.60
CA TYR A 110 0.46 -13.30 -5.99
C TYR A 110 0.67 -14.37 -4.93
N ASP A 111 0.58 -14.01 -3.65
CA ASP A 111 0.73 -14.96 -2.54
C ASP A 111 -0.63 -15.41 -1.94
N SER A 112 -1.75 -14.88 -2.46
CA SER A 112 -3.13 -15.25 -2.09
C SER A 112 -3.50 -15.02 -0.61
N TYR A 113 -2.82 -14.12 0.08
CA TYR A 113 -3.20 -13.70 1.43
C TYR A 113 -4.46 -12.81 1.38
N THR A 114 -5.22 -12.82 2.47
CA THR A 114 -6.36 -11.91 2.62
C THR A 114 -5.88 -10.47 2.76
N GLU A 115 -6.76 -9.49 2.46
CA GLU A 115 -6.46 -8.07 2.63
C GLU A 115 -6.05 -7.75 4.08
N ASP A 116 -6.78 -8.29 5.07
CA ASP A 116 -6.50 -8.08 6.50
C ASP A 116 -5.14 -8.66 6.90
N THR A 117 -4.79 -9.87 6.43
CA THR A 117 -3.49 -10.50 6.67
C THR A 117 -2.36 -9.69 6.06
N SER A 118 -2.56 -9.22 4.81
CA SER A 118 -1.58 -8.41 4.08
C SER A 118 -1.36 -7.07 4.77
N GLN A 119 -2.42 -6.37 5.17
CA GLN A 119 -2.33 -5.11 5.90
C GLN A 119 -1.62 -5.29 7.25
N SER A 120 -1.96 -6.35 7.99
CA SER A 120 -1.32 -6.66 9.28
C SER A 120 0.18 -6.93 9.12
N ALA A 121 0.57 -7.69 8.09
CA ALA A 121 1.97 -7.98 7.77
C ALA A 121 2.75 -6.72 7.42
N VAL A 122 2.17 -5.83 6.61
CA VAL A 122 2.79 -4.56 6.18
C VAL A 122 2.92 -3.59 7.35
N ASN A 123 1.88 -3.43 8.17
CA ASN A 123 1.94 -2.58 9.38
C ASN A 123 3.08 -2.98 10.32
N LYS A 124 3.37 -4.28 10.41
CA LYS A 124 4.46 -4.80 11.25
C LYS A 124 5.85 -4.51 10.71
N LEU A 125 6.01 -4.13 9.45
CA LEU A 125 7.32 -3.76 8.89
C LEU A 125 7.90 -2.51 9.55
N ASN A 126 7.07 -1.65 10.12
CA ASN A 126 7.47 -0.40 10.76
C ASN A 126 8.39 0.46 9.87
N ILE A 127 7.98 0.62 8.59
CA ILE A 127 8.73 1.36 7.58
C ILE A 127 8.25 2.82 7.59
N ASP A 128 9.19 3.75 7.49
CA ASP A 128 8.90 5.12 7.10
C ASP A 128 8.67 5.17 5.58
N TRP A 129 7.42 5.30 5.17
CA TRP A 129 7.03 5.27 3.76
C TRP A 129 7.48 6.52 3.00
N LYS A 130 7.65 7.66 3.68
CA LYS A 130 8.22 8.86 3.07
C LYS A 130 9.69 8.65 2.69
N GLU A 131 10.49 8.15 3.62
CA GLU A 131 11.88 7.80 3.34
C GLU A 131 11.98 6.69 2.29
N ARG A 132 11.01 5.78 2.27
CA ARG A 132 10.93 4.76 1.22
C ARG A 132 10.70 5.37 -0.16
N ALA A 133 9.80 6.36 -0.26
CA ALA A 133 9.55 7.09 -1.50
C ALA A 133 10.80 7.87 -1.95
N VAL A 134 11.58 8.46 -1.03
CA VAL A 134 12.86 9.11 -1.36
C VAL A 134 13.85 8.12 -1.97
N LEU A 135 13.98 6.91 -1.40
CA LEU A 135 14.84 5.87 -1.95
C LEU A 135 14.39 5.45 -3.35
N ARG A 136 13.07 5.38 -3.57
CA ARG A 136 12.51 5.08 -4.89
C ARG A 136 12.79 6.20 -5.89
N ALA A 137 12.54 7.45 -5.50
CA ALA A 137 12.81 8.63 -6.31
C ALA A 137 14.28 8.71 -6.75
N LYS A 138 15.23 8.46 -5.83
CA LYS A 138 16.68 8.42 -6.15
C LYS A 138 17.00 7.40 -7.24
N SER A 139 16.30 6.28 -7.31
CA SER A 139 16.52 5.28 -8.36
C SER A 139 16.15 5.77 -9.76
N TYR A 140 15.38 6.86 -9.86
CA TYR A 140 14.96 7.49 -11.10
C TYR A 140 15.92 8.59 -11.62
N GLN A 141 16.99 8.91 -10.89
CA GLN A 141 17.95 9.96 -11.30
C GLN A 141 18.44 9.82 -12.75
N LYS A 142 18.67 8.60 -13.19
CA LYS A 142 19.17 8.31 -14.55
C LYS A 142 18.16 8.57 -15.68
N PHE A 143 16.90 8.80 -15.36
CA PHE A 143 15.83 9.00 -16.35
C PHE A 143 15.55 10.48 -16.64
N HIS A 144 16.22 11.39 -15.95
CA HIS A 144 16.15 12.84 -16.15
C HIS A 144 14.71 13.40 -16.12
N TYR A 145 13.86 12.85 -15.25
CA TYR A 145 12.47 13.31 -15.11
C TYR A 145 12.42 14.76 -14.62
N SER A 146 11.34 15.49 -14.98
CA SER A 146 10.95 16.71 -14.29
C SER A 146 10.45 16.40 -12.88
N LYS A 147 10.36 17.41 -12.02
CA LYS A 147 9.79 17.25 -10.66
C LYS A 147 8.36 16.71 -10.71
N GLU A 148 7.52 17.29 -11.58
CA GLU A 148 6.13 16.89 -11.71
C GLU A 148 6.00 15.47 -12.27
N TYR A 149 6.78 15.10 -13.27
CA TYR A 149 6.76 13.74 -13.83
C TYR A 149 7.25 12.71 -12.81
N LEU A 150 8.27 13.03 -12.01
CA LEU A 150 8.72 12.16 -10.92
C LEU A 150 7.61 11.90 -9.89
N VAL A 151 6.88 12.95 -9.49
CA VAL A 151 5.72 12.81 -8.59
C VAL A 151 4.65 11.93 -9.24
N TRP A 152 4.32 12.18 -10.49
CA TRP A 152 3.37 11.36 -11.24
C TRP A 152 3.79 9.89 -11.28
N GLN A 153 5.05 9.60 -11.57
CA GLN A 153 5.62 8.25 -11.62
C GLN A 153 5.50 7.53 -10.26
N LEU A 154 5.85 8.22 -9.17
CA LEU A 154 5.74 7.67 -7.83
C LEU A 154 4.30 7.36 -7.42
N VAL A 155 3.34 8.22 -7.81
CA VAL A 155 1.92 8.03 -7.46
C VAL A 155 1.25 6.97 -8.33
N ASN A 156 1.42 7.04 -9.64
CA ASN A 156 0.62 6.22 -10.57
C ASN A 156 1.22 4.84 -10.82
N ASP A 157 2.54 4.74 -10.95
CA ASP A 157 3.21 3.47 -11.23
C ASP A 157 3.73 2.79 -9.96
N ASP A 158 4.27 3.57 -9.03
CA ASP A 158 4.83 3.03 -7.79
C ASP A 158 3.83 3.00 -6.63
N LEU A 159 2.64 3.57 -6.81
CA LEU A 159 1.54 3.54 -5.86
C LEU A 159 1.88 4.12 -4.47
N PHE A 160 2.79 5.09 -4.41
CA PHE A 160 2.96 5.92 -3.23
C PHE A 160 1.80 6.91 -3.10
N THR A 161 1.51 7.35 -1.90
CA THR A 161 0.54 8.43 -1.71
C THR A 161 1.10 9.75 -2.26
N GLN A 162 0.21 10.68 -2.63
CA GLN A 162 0.63 12.02 -3.08
C GLN A 162 1.58 12.69 -2.08
N LYS A 163 1.29 12.60 -0.77
CA LYS A 163 2.13 13.19 0.29
C LYS A 163 3.54 12.60 0.36
N GLU A 164 3.68 11.31 0.12
CA GLU A 164 4.97 10.60 0.09
C GLU A 164 5.76 10.98 -1.15
N ALA A 165 5.08 11.06 -2.30
CA ALA A 165 5.69 11.44 -3.57
C ALA A 165 6.17 12.91 -3.56
N ASP A 166 5.33 13.83 -3.06
CA ASP A 166 5.71 15.25 -2.93
C ASP A 166 6.92 15.40 -2.02
N TYR A 167 6.89 14.74 -0.86
CA TYR A 167 8.02 14.74 0.06
C TYR A 167 9.29 14.20 -0.61
N ALA A 168 9.19 13.09 -1.34
CA ALA A 168 10.33 12.48 -2.03
C ALA A 168 10.92 13.43 -3.08
N ALA A 169 10.09 14.08 -3.88
CA ALA A 169 10.52 15.02 -4.91
C ALA A 169 11.23 16.26 -4.34
N GLU A 170 10.92 16.64 -3.10
CA GLU A 170 11.63 17.71 -2.38
C GLU A 170 12.97 17.26 -1.81
N GLN A 171 13.07 15.99 -1.37
CA GLN A 171 14.26 15.48 -0.68
C GLN A 171 15.35 14.94 -1.62
N VAL A 172 15.05 14.67 -2.89
CA VAL A 172 16.08 14.10 -3.82
C VAL A 172 17.11 15.12 -4.29
N HIS A 173 16.82 16.42 -4.18
CA HIS A 173 17.74 17.51 -4.58
C HIS A 173 18.29 17.35 -6.00
N PHE A 174 17.47 16.90 -6.95
CA PHE A 174 17.86 16.82 -8.35
C PHE A 174 17.99 18.22 -8.96
N ASP A 175 18.92 18.42 -9.85
CA ASP A 175 18.97 19.59 -10.71
C ASP A 175 17.97 19.44 -11.85
N TRP A 176 16.78 20.04 -11.68
CA TRP A 176 15.69 19.91 -12.64
C TRP A 176 15.98 20.60 -13.97
N ARG A 177 16.77 21.68 -13.96
CA ARG A 177 17.24 22.34 -15.18
C ARG A 177 18.20 21.45 -15.95
N GLU A 178 19.17 20.84 -15.28
CA GLU A 178 20.09 19.88 -15.90
C GLU A 178 19.35 18.63 -16.41
N ASN A 179 18.33 18.16 -15.70
CA ASN A 179 17.48 17.09 -16.20
C ASN A 179 16.77 17.49 -17.50
N ALA A 180 16.24 18.71 -17.58
CA ALA A 180 15.61 19.22 -18.80
C ALA A 180 16.62 19.28 -19.97
N VAL A 181 17.85 19.71 -19.72
CA VAL A 181 18.94 19.70 -20.72
C VAL A 181 19.20 18.29 -21.26
N LYS A 182 19.36 17.32 -20.34
CA LYS A 182 19.61 15.91 -20.72
C LYS A 182 18.44 15.32 -21.52
N GLU A 183 17.24 15.67 -21.13
CA GLU A 183 16.02 15.22 -21.83
C GLU A 183 15.94 15.84 -23.24
N ALA A 184 16.24 17.13 -23.39
CA ALA A 184 16.30 17.80 -24.70
C ALA A 184 17.35 17.14 -25.61
N GLU A 185 18.56 16.91 -25.11
CA GLU A 185 19.63 16.23 -25.82
C GLU A 185 19.23 14.82 -26.27
N SER A 186 18.49 14.10 -25.41
CA SER A 186 18.00 12.74 -25.70
C SER A 186 17.04 12.73 -26.89
N TYR A 187 16.14 13.72 -26.98
CA TYR A 187 15.23 13.84 -28.12
C TYR A 187 15.92 14.24 -29.41
N ALA A 188 16.89 15.14 -29.33
CA ALA A 188 17.65 15.59 -30.51
C ALA A 188 18.54 14.50 -31.10
N ASN A 189 19.13 13.64 -30.27
CA ASN A 189 20.01 12.56 -30.74
C ASN A 189 19.32 11.49 -31.59
N GLY A 190 17.98 11.43 -31.60
CA GLY A 190 17.21 10.41 -32.32
C GLY A 190 16.56 10.90 -33.61
N SER A 191 16.47 12.21 -33.85
CA SER A 191 15.70 12.79 -34.95
C SER A 191 16.02 14.27 -35.14
N LYS A 192 15.93 14.78 -36.39
CA LYS A 192 15.94 16.22 -36.65
C LYS A 192 14.63 16.82 -36.14
N ILE A 193 14.65 17.44 -34.97
CA ILE A 193 13.48 18.05 -34.31
C ILE A 193 13.80 19.52 -34.08
N SER A 194 12.85 20.43 -34.40
CA SER A 194 13.04 21.86 -34.18
C SER A 194 13.03 22.22 -32.70
N LYS A 195 13.61 23.38 -32.36
CA LYS A 195 13.62 23.96 -31.01
C LYS A 195 12.22 24.03 -30.40
N GLU A 196 11.27 24.56 -31.21
CA GLU A 196 9.87 24.72 -30.77
C GLU A 196 9.23 23.37 -30.43
N LYS A 197 9.54 22.33 -31.20
CA LYS A 197 8.98 21.01 -30.96
C LYS A 197 9.59 20.34 -29.72
N ILE A 198 10.89 20.51 -29.47
CA ILE A 198 11.50 20.04 -28.23
C ILE A 198 10.93 20.80 -27.03
N LEU A 199 10.77 22.12 -27.12
CA LEU A 199 10.14 22.92 -26.07
C LEU A 199 8.72 22.41 -25.74
N GLU A 200 7.89 22.19 -26.76
CA GLU A 200 6.55 21.62 -26.59
C GLU A 200 6.61 20.26 -25.89
N ILE A 201 7.50 19.36 -26.31
CA ILE A 201 7.62 18.04 -25.72
C ILE A 201 8.03 18.14 -24.23
N LEU A 202 8.99 18.98 -23.92
CA LEU A 202 9.45 19.16 -22.54
C LEU A 202 8.32 19.65 -21.62
N VAL A 203 7.55 20.65 -22.07
CA VAL A 203 6.47 21.22 -21.27
C VAL A 203 5.26 20.30 -21.23
N GLU A 204 4.74 19.90 -22.38
CA GLU A 204 3.45 19.21 -22.47
C GLU A 204 3.56 17.73 -22.07
N ASN A 205 4.60 17.04 -22.51
CA ASN A 205 4.71 15.60 -22.33
C ASN A 205 5.58 15.23 -21.14
N ARG A 206 6.67 15.97 -20.91
CA ARG A 206 7.65 15.68 -19.86
C ARG A 206 7.45 16.50 -18.58
N LYS A 207 6.48 17.44 -18.63
CA LYS A 207 6.04 18.22 -17.46
C LYS A 207 7.14 19.06 -16.81
N PHE A 208 8.14 19.48 -17.59
CA PHE A 208 9.05 20.54 -17.14
C PHE A 208 8.31 21.88 -17.10
N THR A 209 8.72 22.77 -16.21
CA THR A 209 8.24 24.14 -16.25
C THR A 209 8.71 24.84 -17.53
N GLN A 210 8.00 25.88 -17.94
CA GLN A 210 8.41 26.69 -19.09
C GLN A 210 9.86 27.19 -18.94
N GLU A 211 10.21 27.67 -17.73
CA GLU A 211 11.55 28.17 -17.44
C GLU A 211 12.63 27.07 -17.55
N GLU A 212 12.37 25.86 -17.07
CA GLU A 212 13.30 24.72 -17.17
C GLU A 212 13.49 24.30 -18.63
N ALA A 213 12.38 24.29 -19.41
CA ALA A 213 12.42 23.91 -20.82
C ALA A 213 13.15 24.95 -21.68
N GLU A 214 12.91 26.24 -21.45
CA GLU A 214 13.66 27.33 -22.11
C GLU A 214 15.15 27.26 -21.79
N TYR A 215 15.49 27.05 -20.51
CA TYR A 215 16.87 26.84 -20.08
C TYR A 215 17.51 25.66 -20.83
N ALA A 216 16.77 24.56 -20.99
CA ALA A 216 17.25 23.39 -21.73
C ALA A 216 17.55 23.70 -23.20
N ILE A 217 16.70 24.44 -23.90
CA ILE A 217 16.92 24.84 -25.29
C ILE A 217 18.18 25.71 -25.44
N GLU A 218 18.46 26.57 -24.45
CA GLU A 218 19.62 27.46 -24.50
C GLU A 218 20.95 26.72 -24.18
N HIS A 219 20.90 25.69 -23.34
CA HIS A 219 22.10 25.07 -22.80
C HIS A 219 22.38 23.66 -23.34
N ALA A 220 21.43 23.03 -24.01
CA ALA A 220 21.62 21.71 -24.60
C ALA A 220 22.63 21.78 -25.78
N LYS A 221 23.51 20.78 -25.82
CA LYS A 221 24.51 20.64 -26.89
C LYS A 221 23.89 19.99 -28.13
N ILE A 222 22.98 20.70 -28.76
CA ILE A 222 22.24 20.26 -29.92
C ILE A 222 22.65 21.14 -31.11
N ASP A 223 23.00 20.50 -32.22
CA ASP A 223 23.18 21.17 -33.48
C ASP A 223 21.81 21.45 -34.09
N TRP A 224 21.36 22.67 -33.90
CA TRP A 224 20.09 23.13 -34.43
C TRP A 224 20.26 23.48 -35.91
N ASP A 225 19.87 22.57 -36.78
CA ASP A 225 19.80 22.93 -38.22
C ASP A 225 18.76 24.05 -38.38
N ASP A 226 19.21 25.23 -38.87
CA ASP A 226 18.40 26.36 -39.24
C ASP A 226 17.51 26.07 -40.48
#